data_37a3303fe3868d0deb3375f80d2912bc
#
_entry.id   37a3303fe3868d0deb3375f80d2912bc
#
_cell.length_a   1.000
_cell.length_b   1.000
_cell.length_c   1.000
_cell.angle_alpha   90.00
_cell.angle_beta   90.00
_cell.angle_gamma   90.00
#
_symmetry.space_group_name_H-M   'P 1'
#
loop_
_entity.id
_entity.type
_entity.pdbx_description
1 polymer ?
#
loop_
_entity_poly.entity_id
_entity_poly.type
_entity_poly.pdbx_seq_one_letter_code
_entity_poly.pdbx_strand_id
1 'polypeptide(L)'
;MILMIMALALVGCAVDNPALETEVQEANSSVYEVLIADYYNMVQFRLSEDVHMKLEQGEYYEISDTLEAAIPEEADYDWWCMFVEFPSGLTDPQVTDFGYLLKDINADGQPELFWILSDGRILALFTVWDAKPVLLGAYWPRSRVSVTEDGHLLVLGSGGADSQLYQVLQIPSNGEANILAEFGQDVGQAYQITDGKKESITQQKLTELIETYFEVETIDFSKEIQPLSP
;
A
#
# COMPACT_ATOMS: atom_id res chain seq x y z
N MET A 1 -42.72 38.28 -27.35
CA MET A 1 -42.89 36.80 -27.23
C MET A 1 -41.64 36.29 -26.49
N ILE A 2 -41.76 36.18 -25.18
CA ILE A 2 -40.65 35.82 -24.28
C ILE A 2 -40.75 34.29 -24.04
N LEU A 3 -39.74 33.57 -24.50
CA LEU A 3 -39.65 32.11 -24.28
C LEU A 3 -39.01 31.86 -22.92
N MET A 4 -39.79 31.39 -22.00
CA MET A 4 -39.36 30.99 -20.64
C MET A 4 -38.87 29.52 -20.69
N ILE A 5 -37.56 29.34 -20.63
CA ILE A 5 -36.96 27.98 -20.51
C ILE A 5 -36.99 27.58 -19.05
N MET A 6 -37.87 26.62 -18.73
CA MET A 6 -37.85 25.91 -17.44
C MET A 6 -36.71 24.89 -17.45
N ALA A 7 -35.69 25.13 -16.65
CA ALA A 7 -34.69 24.12 -16.32
C ALA A 7 -35.27 23.16 -15.26
N LEU A 8 -35.57 21.93 -15.64
CA LEU A 8 -35.86 20.84 -14.72
C LEU A 8 -34.54 20.39 -14.07
N ALA A 9 -34.35 20.74 -12.81
CA ALA A 9 -33.32 20.14 -11.98
C ALA A 9 -33.78 18.71 -11.60
N LEU A 10 -33.19 17.71 -12.23
CA LEU A 10 -33.28 16.33 -11.75
C LEU A 10 -32.40 16.20 -10.50
N VAL A 11 -33.02 16.27 -9.35
CA VAL A 11 -32.40 15.84 -8.08
C VAL A 11 -32.41 14.30 -8.13
N GLY A 12 -31.27 13.73 -8.51
CA GLY A 12 -31.02 12.32 -8.36
C GLY A 12 -30.90 12.01 -6.87
N CYS A 13 -31.94 11.44 -6.27
CA CYS A 13 -31.83 10.78 -4.98
C CYS A 13 -30.94 9.54 -5.20
N ALA A 14 -29.70 9.55 -4.75
CA ALA A 14 -28.95 8.35 -4.52
C ALA A 14 -29.74 7.53 -3.48
N VAL A 15 -30.30 6.42 -3.90
CA VAL A 15 -30.92 5.45 -2.99
C VAL A 15 -29.75 4.63 -2.45
N ASP A 16 -29.29 4.96 -1.25
CA ASP A 16 -28.39 4.11 -0.47
C ASP A 16 -29.06 2.75 -0.30
N ASN A 17 -28.61 1.76 -1.02
CA ASN A 17 -29.09 0.40 -0.92
C ASN A 17 -28.04 -0.46 -0.17
N PRO A 18 -28.17 -0.60 1.17
CA PRO A 18 -27.20 -1.31 1.99
C PRO A 18 -27.01 -2.78 1.59
N ALA A 19 -27.98 -3.38 0.90
CA ALA A 19 -27.86 -4.74 0.39
C ALA A 19 -26.90 -4.83 -0.81
N LEU A 20 -26.86 -3.80 -1.65
CA LEU A 20 -25.93 -3.75 -2.79
C LEU A 20 -24.47 -3.53 -2.32
N GLU A 21 -24.28 -2.68 -1.31
CA GLU A 21 -22.97 -2.46 -0.70
C GLU A 21 -22.43 -3.73 -0.05
N THR A 22 -23.27 -4.50 0.63
CA THR A 22 -22.89 -5.77 1.24
C THR A 22 -22.50 -6.81 0.19
N GLU A 23 -23.27 -6.95 -0.90
CA GLU A 23 -22.94 -7.89 -1.99
C GLU A 23 -21.64 -7.52 -2.71
N VAL A 24 -21.37 -6.24 -2.94
CA VAL A 24 -20.12 -5.77 -3.56
C VAL A 24 -18.93 -6.00 -2.62
N GLN A 25 -19.12 -5.77 -1.34
CA GLN A 25 -18.07 -5.98 -0.33
C GLN A 25 -17.73 -7.47 -0.15
N GLU A 26 -18.73 -8.37 -0.18
CA GLU A 26 -18.52 -9.82 -0.15
C GLU A 26 -17.82 -10.32 -1.43
N ALA A 27 -18.22 -9.84 -2.62
CA ALA A 27 -17.60 -10.21 -3.88
C ALA A 27 -16.13 -9.75 -3.96
N ASN A 28 -15.81 -8.55 -3.47
CA ASN A 28 -14.45 -8.02 -3.48
C ASN A 28 -13.56 -8.69 -2.43
N SER A 29 -14.10 -9.11 -1.27
CA SER A 29 -13.32 -9.88 -0.29
C SER A 29 -12.85 -11.22 -0.86
N SER A 30 -13.65 -11.87 -1.72
CA SER A 30 -13.31 -13.14 -2.34
C SER A 30 -12.10 -13.06 -3.29
N VAL A 31 -11.86 -11.89 -3.91
CA VAL A 31 -10.69 -11.67 -4.79
C VAL A 31 -9.38 -11.74 -4.01
N TYR A 32 -9.40 -11.34 -2.74
CA TYR A 32 -8.21 -11.30 -1.90
C TYR A 32 -7.95 -12.56 -1.07
N GLU A 33 -8.90 -13.51 -1.04
CA GLU A 33 -8.76 -14.74 -0.22
C GLU A 33 -7.47 -15.51 -0.53
N VAL A 34 -7.12 -15.63 -1.81
CA VAL A 34 -5.91 -16.31 -2.25
C VAL A 34 -4.67 -15.55 -1.78
N LEU A 35 -4.65 -14.22 -1.89
CA LEU A 35 -3.54 -13.38 -1.45
C LEU A 35 -3.35 -13.42 0.07
N ILE A 36 -4.46 -13.45 0.83
CA ILE A 36 -4.41 -13.58 2.29
C ILE A 36 -3.87 -14.95 2.69
N ALA A 37 -4.27 -16.01 1.98
CA ALA A 37 -3.73 -17.36 2.19
C ALA A 37 -2.23 -17.43 1.85
N ASP A 38 -1.80 -16.83 0.74
CA ASP A 38 -0.38 -16.72 0.39
C ASP A 38 0.41 -15.95 1.46
N TYR A 39 -0.15 -14.85 1.95
CA TYR A 39 0.48 -14.08 3.02
C TYR A 39 0.67 -14.92 4.28
N TYR A 40 -0.37 -15.63 4.71
CA TYR A 40 -0.28 -16.55 5.85
C TYR A 40 0.81 -17.60 5.65
N ASN A 41 0.82 -18.28 4.51
CA ASN A 41 1.78 -19.34 4.20
C ASN A 41 3.21 -18.80 4.08
N MET A 42 3.39 -17.62 3.50
CA MET A 42 4.67 -16.92 3.44
C MET A 42 5.21 -16.59 4.83
N VAL A 43 4.36 -16.10 5.73
CA VAL A 43 4.71 -15.84 7.13
C VAL A 43 5.13 -17.14 7.81
N GLN A 44 4.35 -18.22 7.67
CA GLN A 44 4.68 -19.53 8.21
C GLN A 44 6.03 -20.05 7.71
N PHE A 45 6.30 -19.94 6.42
CA PHE A 45 7.59 -20.30 5.85
C PHE A 45 8.74 -19.50 6.47
N ARG A 46 8.59 -18.17 6.57
CA ARG A 46 9.62 -17.28 7.11
C ARG A 46 9.87 -17.45 8.61
N LEU A 47 8.88 -17.91 9.36
CA LEU A 47 8.98 -18.20 10.79
C LEU A 47 9.37 -19.67 11.09
N SER A 48 9.56 -20.51 10.07
CA SER A 48 9.98 -21.89 10.27
C SER A 48 11.42 -21.96 10.83
N GLU A 49 11.67 -22.90 11.75
CA GLU A 49 12.98 -23.07 12.39
C GLU A 49 14.13 -23.35 11.39
N ASP A 50 13.79 -23.94 10.25
CA ASP A 50 14.73 -24.34 9.20
C ASP A 50 14.83 -23.34 8.03
N VAL A 51 14.20 -22.18 8.14
CA VAL A 51 14.13 -21.18 7.04
C VAL A 51 15.52 -20.80 6.49
N HIS A 52 16.51 -20.60 7.36
CA HIS A 52 17.85 -20.24 6.90
C HIS A 52 18.48 -21.35 6.05
N MET A 53 18.33 -22.60 6.47
CA MET A 53 18.83 -23.75 5.73
C MET A 53 18.12 -23.89 4.37
N LYS A 54 16.81 -23.69 4.33
CA LYS A 54 16.01 -23.71 3.09
C LYS A 54 16.48 -22.62 2.12
N LEU A 55 16.63 -21.39 2.59
CA LEU A 55 17.08 -20.27 1.76
C LEU A 55 18.52 -20.49 1.22
N GLU A 56 19.43 -21.05 2.03
CA GLU A 56 20.80 -21.42 1.58
C GLU A 56 20.78 -22.53 0.50
N GLN A 57 19.76 -23.39 0.51
CA GLN A 57 19.55 -24.43 -0.51
C GLN A 57 18.81 -23.91 -1.75
N GLY A 58 18.41 -22.63 -1.77
CA GLY A 58 17.62 -22.03 -2.83
C GLY A 58 16.14 -22.41 -2.80
N GLU A 59 15.67 -22.89 -1.65
CA GLU A 59 14.25 -23.17 -1.44
C GLU A 59 13.55 -21.90 -0.97
N TYR A 60 12.56 -21.45 -1.75
CA TYR A 60 11.73 -20.29 -1.45
C TYR A 60 10.28 -20.73 -1.32
N TYR A 61 9.47 -19.92 -0.63
CA TYR A 61 8.02 -20.12 -0.66
C TYR A 61 7.52 -19.91 -2.09
N GLU A 62 6.80 -20.90 -2.62
CA GLU A 62 6.16 -20.81 -3.92
C GLU A 62 4.83 -20.04 -3.76
N ILE A 63 4.77 -18.84 -4.30
CA ILE A 63 3.55 -18.02 -4.33
C ILE A 63 2.56 -18.61 -5.34
N SER A 64 1.26 -18.35 -5.14
CA SER A 64 0.24 -18.77 -6.10
C SER A 64 0.34 -18.04 -7.43
N ASP A 65 -0.19 -18.64 -8.50
CA ASP A 65 -0.31 -17.98 -9.81
C ASP A 65 -1.06 -16.64 -9.73
N THR A 66 -2.00 -16.51 -8.77
CA THR A 66 -2.76 -15.27 -8.55
C THR A 66 -1.89 -14.17 -7.98
N LEU A 67 -1.06 -14.48 -6.99
CA LEU A 67 -0.14 -13.51 -6.41
C LEU A 67 0.99 -13.16 -7.39
N GLU A 68 1.54 -14.15 -8.11
CA GLU A 68 2.54 -13.91 -9.15
C GLU A 68 2.01 -12.96 -10.23
N ALA A 69 0.78 -13.19 -10.70
CA ALA A 69 0.13 -12.32 -11.69
C ALA A 69 -0.24 -10.93 -11.15
N ALA A 70 -0.32 -10.76 -9.83
CA ALA A 70 -0.63 -9.48 -9.20
C ALA A 70 0.61 -8.56 -9.07
N ILE A 71 1.83 -9.12 -9.19
CA ILE A 71 3.09 -8.37 -9.04
C ILE A 71 3.53 -7.87 -10.42
N PRO A 72 3.47 -6.55 -10.70
CA PRO A 72 4.00 -6.02 -11.95
C PRO A 72 5.53 -6.11 -11.98
N GLU A 73 6.10 -6.24 -13.19
CA GLU A 73 7.55 -6.40 -13.40
C GLU A 73 8.37 -5.27 -12.74
N GLU A 74 7.82 -4.06 -12.71
CA GLU A 74 8.46 -2.88 -12.11
C GLU A 74 8.56 -2.98 -10.58
N ALA A 75 7.65 -3.72 -9.94
CA ALA A 75 7.59 -3.90 -8.49
C ALA A 75 8.35 -5.14 -7.98
N ASP A 76 8.88 -5.97 -8.87
CA ASP A 76 9.52 -7.26 -8.54
C ASP A 76 10.69 -7.10 -7.56
N TYR A 77 11.52 -6.08 -7.73
CA TYR A 77 12.63 -5.81 -6.83
C TYR A 77 12.17 -5.43 -5.41
N ASP A 78 11.19 -4.55 -5.27
CA ASP A 78 10.67 -4.12 -3.96
C ASP A 78 9.94 -5.27 -3.27
N TRP A 79 9.19 -6.07 -4.05
CA TRP A 79 8.57 -7.31 -3.59
C TRP A 79 9.62 -8.28 -3.05
N TRP A 80 10.69 -8.52 -3.80
CA TRP A 80 11.77 -9.42 -3.39
C TRP A 80 12.47 -8.91 -2.13
N CYS A 81 12.76 -7.62 -2.03
CA CYS A 81 13.33 -7.01 -0.83
C CYS A 81 12.41 -7.17 0.39
N MET A 82 11.12 -6.92 0.24
CA MET A 82 10.13 -7.13 1.29
C MET A 82 10.13 -8.59 1.75
N PHE A 83 10.13 -9.53 0.82
CA PHE A 83 10.13 -10.96 1.12
C PHE A 83 11.40 -11.41 1.82
N VAL A 84 12.59 -11.00 1.35
CA VAL A 84 13.90 -11.46 1.88
C VAL A 84 14.20 -10.85 3.26
N GLU A 85 13.92 -9.57 3.44
CA GLU A 85 14.15 -8.87 4.71
C GLU A 85 13.01 -9.01 5.72
N PHE A 86 11.96 -9.66 5.32
CA PHE A 86 10.80 -10.02 6.14
C PHE A 86 11.15 -11.16 7.12
N PRO A 87 10.91 -11.11 8.37
CA PRO A 87 10.38 -10.07 9.25
C PRO A 87 11.49 -9.28 9.98
N SER A 88 12.50 -8.79 9.28
CA SER A 88 13.61 -8.09 9.91
C SER A 88 13.12 -6.90 10.77
N GLY A 89 13.77 -6.72 11.91
CA GLY A 89 13.39 -5.67 12.87
C GLY A 89 12.33 -6.08 13.91
N LEU A 90 11.76 -7.27 13.82
CA LEU A 90 10.96 -7.86 14.89
C LEU A 90 11.87 -8.70 15.80
N THR A 91 11.62 -8.64 17.12
CA THR A 91 12.29 -9.49 18.10
C THR A 91 11.40 -10.70 18.34
N ASP A 92 11.89 -11.91 18.00
CA ASP A 92 11.18 -13.17 18.15
C ASP A 92 9.76 -13.16 17.52
N PRO A 93 9.65 -12.90 16.18
CA PRO A 93 8.36 -12.67 15.52
C PRO A 93 7.48 -13.93 15.59
N GLN A 94 6.19 -13.69 15.82
CA GLN A 94 5.15 -14.72 15.86
C GLN A 94 4.14 -14.44 14.75
N VAL A 95 3.36 -15.44 14.33
CA VAL A 95 2.27 -15.25 13.33
C VAL A 95 1.31 -14.14 13.74
N THR A 96 1.07 -13.98 15.05
CA THR A 96 0.21 -12.94 15.62
C THR A 96 0.73 -11.51 15.44
N ASP A 97 2.00 -11.34 15.05
CA ASP A 97 2.55 -10.03 14.73
C ASP A 97 2.17 -9.58 13.31
N PHE A 98 1.49 -10.45 12.55
CA PHE A 98 1.09 -10.22 11.18
C PHE A 98 -0.43 -10.23 11.06
N GLY A 99 -0.93 -9.40 10.19
CA GLY A 99 -2.35 -9.27 9.92
C GLY A 99 -2.61 -8.65 8.56
N TYR A 100 -3.87 -8.50 8.25
CA TYR A 100 -4.32 -7.81 7.05
C TYR A 100 -5.45 -6.84 7.37
N LEU A 101 -5.70 -5.93 6.45
CA LEU A 101 -6.79 -4.98 6.53
C LEU A 101 -7.40 -4.82 5.14
N LEU A 102 -8.73 -4.79 5.09
CA LEU A 102 -9.49 -4.40 3.90
C LEU A 102 -10.10 -3.03 4.16
N LYS A 103 -9.69 -2.03 3.38
CA LYS A 103 -10.13 -0.64 3.56
C LYS A 103 -10.23 0.07 2.21
N ASP A 104 -11.38 0.61 1.90
CA ASP A 104 -11.55 1.52 0.76
C ASP A 104 -10.95 2.89 1.14
N ILE A 105 -9.76 3.19 0.62
CA ILE A 105 -9.04 4.42 0.95
C ILE A 105 -9.14 5.46 -0.16
N ASN A 106 -9.56 5.09 -1.35
CA ASN A 106 -9.74 5.97 -2.50
C ASN A 106 -11.21 6.33 -2.76
N ALA A 107 -12.13 5.78 -1.95
CA ALA A 107 -13.58 5.99 -2.00
C ALA A 107 -14.22 5.59 -3.34
N ASP A 108 -13.69 4.53 -4.00
CA ASP A 108 -14.25 3.99 -5.24
C ASP A 108 -15.25 2.83 -5.01
N GLY A 109 -15.44 2.44 -3.76
CA GLY A 109 -16.34 1.37 -3.33
C GLY A 109 -15.69 -0.01 -3.35
N GLN A 110 -14.40 -0.12 -3.69
CA GLN A 110 -13.63 -1.36 -3.63
C GLN A 110 -12.54 -1.23 -2.56
N PRO A 111 -12.50 -2.11 -1.55
CA PRO A 111 -11.45 -2.02 -0.55
C PRO A 111 -10.10 -2.43 -1.12
N GLU A 112 -9.05 -1.74 -0.73
CA GLU A 112 -7.67 -2.17 -0.87
C GLU A 112 -7.33 -3.22 0.19
N LEU A 113 -6.45 -4.17 -0.16
CA LEU A 113 -5.86 -5.13 0.78
C LEU A 113 -4.50 -4.63 1.24
N PHE A 114 -4.34 -4.48 2.54
CA PHE A 114 -3.08 -4.19 3.19
C PHE A 114 -2.53 -5.45 3.86
N TRP A 115 -1.30 -5.82 3.55
CA TRP A 115 -0.52 -6.69 4.41
C TRP A 115 0.20 -5.83 5.45
N ILE A 116 -0.06 -6.09 6.70
CA ILE A 116 0.26 -5.15 7.77
C ILE A 116 0.77 -5.91 9.00
N LEU A 117 1.64 -5.27 9.77
CA LEU A 117 2.03 -5.78 11.08
C LEU A 117 1.05 -5.33 12.16
N SER A 118 1.00 -6.05 13.27
CA SER A 118 0.13 -5.72 14.41
C SER A 118 0.40 -4.34 15.03
N ASP A 119 1.58 -3.76 14.76
CA ASP A 119 1.94 -2.41 15.16
C ASP A 119 1.55 -1.32 14.12
N GLY A 120 0.84 -1.70 13.06
CA GLY A 120 0.34 -0.78 12.04
C GLY A 120 1.31 -0.53 10.87
N ARG A 121 2.48 -1.16 10.83
CA ARG A 121 3.41 -1.03 9.70
C ARG A 121 2.88 -1.77 8.48
N ILE A 122 2.73 -1.07 7.36
CA ILE A 122 2.28 -1.60 6.08
C ILE A 122 3.46 -2.26 5.38
N LEU A 123 3.28 -3.50 4.94
CA LEU A 123 4.28 -4.30 4.22
C LEU A 123 4.00 -4.34 2.72
N ALA A 124 2.74 -4.49 2.35
CA ALA A 124 2.31 -4.46 0.96
C ALA A 124 0.88 -3.94 0.84
N LEU A 125 0.56 -3.40 -0.32
CA LEU A 125 -0.74 -2.85 -0.65
C LEU A 125 -1.19 -3.35 -2.01
N PHE A 126 -2.40 -3.88 -2.07
CA PHE A 126 -3.03 -4.35 -3.30
C PHE A 126 -4.35 -3.64 -3.51
N THR A 127 -4.69 -3.41 -4.77
CA THR A 127 -6.02 -2.97 -5.21
C THR A 127 -6.61 -3.98 -6.19
N VAL A 128 -7.86 -3.76 -6.60
CA VAL A 128 -8.51 -4.55 -7.66
C VAL A 128 -8.59 -3.71 -8.93
N TRP A 129 -8.04 -4.24 -10.02
CA TRP A 129 -8.17 -3.66 -11.35
C TRP A 129 -8.63 -4.73 -12.34
N ASP A 130 -9.68 -4.45 -13.11
CA ASP A 130 -10.27 -5.41 -14.06
C ASP A 130 -10.59 -6.77 -13.41
N ALA A 131 -11.19 -6.72 -12.22
CA ALA A 131 -11.54 -7.87 -11.38
C ALA A 131 -10.34 -8.75 -10.97
N LYS A 132 -9.12 -8.21 -10.99
CA LYS A 132 -7.90 -8.90 -10.57
C LYS A 132 -7.17 -8.09 -9.51
N PRO A 133 -6.52 -8.75 -8.54
CA PRO A 133 -5.66 -8.06 -7.61
C PRO A 133 -4.41 -7.54 -8.33
N VAL A 134 -3.96 -6.34 -7.96
CA VAL A 134 -2.73 -5.71 -8.46
C VAL A 134 -1.95 -5.16 -7.29
N LEU A 135 -0.66 -5.46 -7.20
CA LEU A 135 0.24 -4.88 -6.20
C LEU A 135 0.51 -3.41 -6.53
N LEU A 136 0.12 -2.51 -5.64
CA LEU A 136 0.42 -1.08 -5.72
C LEU A 136 1.78 -0.72 -5.13
N GLY A 137 2.26 -1.50 -4.18
CA GLY A 137 3.56 -1.30 -3.57
C GLY A 137 3.89 -2.37 -2.54
N ALA A 138 5.18 -2.70 -2.46
CA ALA A 138 5.77 -3.54 -1.43
C ALA A 138 6.85 -2.74 -0.69
N TYR A 139 6.86 -2.82 0.63
CA TYR A 139 7.64 -1.94 1.48
C TYR A 139 8.53 -2.75 2.41
N TRP A 140 9.82 -2.56 2.28
CA TRP A 140 10.79 -3.22 3.14
C TRP A 140 10.86 -2.53 4.52
N PRO A 141 11.48 -3.18 5.55
CA PRO A 141 11.44 -2.71 6.94
C PRO A 141 11.97 -1.31 7.20
N ARG A 142 12.73 -0.73 6.27
CA ARG A 142 13.25 0.64 6.38
C ARG A 142 12.32 1.69 5.78
N SER A 143 11.27 1.26 5.09
CA SER A 143 10.22 2.15 4.60
C SER A 143 9.16 2.33 5.66
N ARG A 144 8.61 3.53 5.75
CA ARG A 144 7.43 3.83 6.56
C ARG A 144 6.34 4.29 5.63
N VAL A 145 5.20 3.64 5.72
CA VAL A 145 4.03 4.00 4.93
C VAL A 145 2.91 4.39 5.87
N SER A 146 2.27 5.49 5.56
CA SER A 146 1.09 6.00 6.26
C SER A 146 0.02 6.35 5.24
N VAL A 147 -1.24 6.35 5.65
CA VAL A 147 -2.38 6.76 4.84
C VAL A 147 -3.01 7.99 5.46
N THR A 148 -3.26 9.01 4.68
CA THR A 148 -3.97 10.22 5.13
C THR A 148 -5.49 10.03 5.07
N GLU A 149 -6.25 10.87 5.76
CA GLU A 149 -7.73 10.79 5.74
C GLU A 149 -8.34 11.01 4.36
N ASP A 150 -7.64 11.71 3.46
CA ASP A 150 -8.04 11.93 2.07
C ASP A 150 -7.51 10.87 1.09
N GLY A 151 -6.99 9.74 1.62
CA GLY A 151 -6.62 8.55 0.84
C GLY A 151 -5.27 8.64 0.12
N HIS A 152 -4.38 9.57 0.48
CA HIS A 152 -3.02 9.58 -0.03
C HIS A 152 -2.12 8.61 0.76
N LEU A 153 -1.19 7.97 0.06
CA LEU A 153 -0.11 7.22 0.67
C LEU A 153 1.11 8.11 0.82
N LEU A 154 1.64 8.14 2.02
CA LEU A 154 2.90 8.81 2.35
C LEU A 154 3.97 7.74 2.54
N VAL A 155 4.94 7.68 1.64
CA VAL A 155 6.03 6.71 1.70
C VAL A 155 7.33 7.42 2.06
N LEU A 156 7.92 7.04 3.19
CA LEU A 156 9.24 7.47 3.60
C LEU A 156 10.20 6.29 3.45
N GLY A 157 11.04 6.33 2.43
CA GLY A 157 12.10 5.36 2.18
C GLY A 157 13.45 5.84 2.72
N SER A 158 14.32 4.89 3.07
CA SER A 158 15.69 5.18 3.48
C SER A 158 16.68 4.37 2.64
N GLY A 159 17.50 5.04 1.85
CA GLY A 159 18.60 4.44 1.10
C GLY A 159 19.92 4.29 1.89
N GLY A 160 19.93 4.70 3.16
CA GLY A 160 21.10 4.69 4.03
C GLY A 160 21.04 5.81 5.08
N ALA A 161 22.12 5.99 5.86
CA ALA A 161 22.15 6.95 6.96
C ALA A 161 21.91 8.42 6.52
N ASP A 162 22.33 8.77 5.31
CA ASP A 162 22.27 10.13 4.77
C ASP A 162 21.39 10.24 3.53
N SER A 163 20.55 9.21 3.25
CA SER A 163 19.68 9.18 2.08
C SER A 163 18.25 8.88 2.51
N GLN A 164 17.34 9.78 2.17
CA GLN A 164 15.89 9.67 2.43
C GLN A 164 15.10 10.03 1.18
N LEU A 165 14.07 9.25 0.90
CA LEU A 165 13.11 9.47 -0.17
C LEU A 165 11.73 9.65 0.44
N TYR A 166 11.02 10.69 0.02
CA TYR A 166 9.64 10.98 0.36
C TYR A 166 8.80 10.90 -0.91
N GLN A 167 7.77 10.09 -0.89
CA GLN A 167 6.79 10.00 -1.98
C GLN A 167 5.39 10.20 -1.44
N VAL A 168 4.60 10.99 -2.16
CA VAL A 168 3.16 11.15 -1.94
C VAL A 168 2.47 10.51 -3.13
N LEU A 169 1.68 9.48 -2.87
CA LEU A 169 1.00 8.71 -3.89
C LEU A 169 -0.52 8.86 -3.75
N GLN A 170 -1.21 8.94 -4.86
CA GLN A 170 -2.65 8.79 -4.93
C GLN A 170 -2.97 7.42 -5.54
N ILE A 171 -3.95 6.72 -4.97
CA ILE A 171 -4.46 5.48 -5.51
C ILE A 171 -5.71 5.81 -6.32
N PRO A 172 -5.61 5.80 -7.66
CA PRO A 172 -6.80 5.93 -8.48
C PRO A 172 -7.47 4.57 -8.68
N SER A 173 -8.71 4.59 -9.11
CA SER A 173 -9.50 3.38 -9.42
C SER A 173 -9.02 2.60 -10.66
N ASN A 174 -7.87 2.97 -11.27
CA ASN A 174 -7.33 2.32 -12.48
C ASN A 174 -6.16 1.34 -12.19
N GLY A 175 -5.87 1.05 -10.92
CA GLY A 175 -4.85 0.06 -10.54
C GLY A 175 -3.39 0.53 -10.61
N GLU A 176 -3.12 1.80 -10.93
CA GLU A 176 -1.77 2.36 -10.94
C GLU A 176 -1.69 3.53 -9.96
N ALA A 177 -0.72 3.49 -9.03
CA ALA A 177 -0.49 4.61 -8.12
C ALA A 177 0.10 5.81 -8.85
N ASN A 178 -0.50 6.99 -8.67
CA ASN A 178 0.01 8.25 -9.22
C ASN A 178 0.94 8.92 -8.21
N ILE A 179 2.16 9.24 -8.62
CA ILE A 179 3.09 10.04 -7.81
C ILE A 179 2.66 11.51 -7.89
N LEU A 180 2.16 12.05 -6.77
CA LEU A 180 1.80 13.46 -6.65
C LEU A 180 3.00 14.34 -6.31
N ALA A 181 3.91 13.82 -5.48
CA ALA A 181 5.15 14.48 -5.13
C ALA A 181 6.24 13.45 -4.81
N GLU A 182 7.46 13.75 -5.24
CA GLU A 182 8.63 12.94 -4.93
C GLU A 182 9.82 13.85 -4.66
N PHE A 183 10.43 13.72 -3.48
CA PHE A 183 11.54 14.56 -3.06
C PHE A 183 12.35 13.86 -1.98
N GLY A 184 13.53 14.40 -1.65
CA GLY A 184 14.36 13.80 -0.63
C GLY A 184 15.70 14.47 -0.44
N GLN A 185 16.58 13.72 0.20
CA GLN A 185 18.00 14.10 0.30
C GLN A 185 18.88 12.89 0.04
N ASP A 186 20.06 13.17 -0.51
CA ASP A 186 21.08 12.16 -0.75
C ASP A 186 22.45 12.79 -0.42
N VAL A 187 23.17 12.19 0.55
CA VAL A 187 24.46 12.68 1.05
C VAL A 187 24.40 14.19 1.39
N GLY A 188 23.31 14.59 2.09
CA GLY A 188 23.10 15.98 2.51
C GLY A 188 22.65 16.95 1.40
N GLN A 189 22.45 16.48 0.18
CA GLN A 189 21.94 17.28 -0.93
C GLN A 189 20.45 17.05 -1.11
N ALA A 190 19.63 18.09 -0.91
CA ALA A 190 18.19 18.02 -1.11
C ALA A 190 17.84 18.06 -2.60
N TYR A 191 16.81 17.30 -2.97
CA TYR A 191 16.32 17.21 -4.34
C TYR A 191 14.81 17.06 -4.38
N GLN A 192 14.22 17.36 -5.55
CA GLN A 192 12.85 17.03 -5.93
C GLN A 192 12.89 16.34 -7.29
N ILE A 193 11.95 15.42 -7.53
CA ILE A 193 11.76 14.80 -8.84
C ILE A 193 10.48 15.37 -9.45
N THR A 194 10.62 15.97 -10.64
CA THR A 194 9.53 16.53 -11.43
C THR A 194 9.62 15.96 -12.84
N ASP A 195 8.54 15.36 -13.33
CA ASP A 195 8.51 14.69 -14.65
C ASP A 195 9.67 13.67 -14.82
N GLY A 196 9.96 12.91 -13.77
CA GLY A 196 11.05 11.91 -13.73
C GLY A 196 12.47 12.49 -13.72
N LYS A 197 12.64 13.82 -13.56
CA LYS A 197 13.94 14.48 -13.50
C LYS A 197 14.27 14.92 -12.09
N LYS A 198 15.45 14.49 -11.61
CA LYS A 198 15.98 14.88 -10.31
C LYS A 198 16.59 16.28 -10.41
N GLU A 199 16.04 17.23 -9.65
CA GLU A 199 16.48 18.60 -9.56
C GLU A 199 16.93 18.95 -8.15
N SER A 200 18.06 19.66 -8.01
CA SER A 200 18.53 20.10 -6.68
C SER A 200 17.64 21.22 -6.16
N ILE A 201 17.26 21.11 -4.87
CA ILE A 201 16.51 22.15 -4.16
C ILE A 201 17.27 22.59 -2.91
N THR A 202 16.83 23.67 -2.29
CA THR A 202 17.39 24.14 -1.01
C THR A 202 16.89 23.28 0.15
N GLN A 203 17.63 23.21 1.25
CA GLN A 203 17.16 22.56 2.49
C GLN A 203 15.88 23.19 3.03
N GLN A 204 15.74 24.53 2.91
CA GLN A 204 14.50 25.20 3.27
C GLN A 204 13.32 24.68 2.45
N LYS A 205 13.49 24.49 1.12
CA LYS A 205 12.42 23.95 0.26
C LYS A 205 12.08 22.51 0.61
N LEU A 206 13.08 21.67 0.95
CA LEU A 206 12.85 20.31 1.44
C LEU A 206 12.03 20.33 2.73
N THR A 207 12.35 21.19 3.68
CA THR A 207 11.57 21.35 4.93
C THR A 207 10.12 21.74 4.64
N GLU A 208 9.89 22.74 3.77
CA GLU A 208 8.55 23.15 3.36
C GLU A 208 7.73 22.01 2.75
N LEU A 209 8.36 21.13 1.94
CA LEU A 209 7.70 19.97 1.36
C LEU A 209 7.36 18.92 2.42
N ILE A 210 8.27 18.65 3.37
CA ILE A 210 8.00 17.74 4.49
C ILE A 210 6.83 18.27 5.33
N GLU A 211 6.84 19.54 5.73
CA GLU A 211 5.76 20.18 6.49
C GLU A 211 4.43 20.11 5.72
N THR A 212 4.46 20.30 4.40
CA THR A 212 3.25 20.30 3.57
C THR A 212 2.61 18.93 3.46
N TYR A 213 3.42 17.87 3.31
CA TYR A 213 2.90 16.55 2.94
C TYR A 213 3.01 15.50 4.06
N PHE A 214 3.98 15.61 4.98
CA PHE A 214 4.25 14.58 5.99
C PHE A 214 3.93 14.98 7.42
N GLU A 215 3.68 16.26 7.70
CA GLU A 215 3.18 16.74 8.99
C GLU A 215 1.65 16.87 8.98
N VAL A 216 0.96 15.82 8.46
CA VAL A 216 -0.49 15.75 8.34
C VAL A 216 -1.05 14.60 9.19
N GLU A 217 -2.33 14.64 9.50
CA GLU A 217 -2.99 13.55 10.20
C GLU A 217 -3.07 12.29 9.31
N THR A 218 -2.75 11.14 9.90
CA THR A 218 -2.78 9.84 9.24
C THR A 218 -3.72 8.89 9.96
N ILE A 219 -4.26 7.93 9.23
CA ILE A 219 -5.18 6.94 9.76
C ILE A 219 -4.42 5.95 10.64
N ASP A 220 -4.90 5.71 11.85
CA ASP A 220 -4.42 4.64 12.74
C ASP A 220 -5.22 3.36 12.49
N PHE A 221 -4.63 2.43 11.76
CA PHE A 221 -5.24 1.14 11.44
C PHE A 221 -5.12 0.09 12.56
N SER A 222 -4.37 0.33 13.62
CA SER A 222 -4.03 -0.67 14.64
C SER A 222 -5.24 -1.39 15.26
N LYS A 223 -6.41 -0.76 15.24
CA LYS A 223 -7.66 -1.30 15.79
C LYS A 223 -8.51 -2.08 14.78
N GLU A 224 -8.19 -1.98 13.49
CA GLU A 224 -8.95 -2.59 12.41
C GLU A 224 -8.25 -3.82 11.81
N ILE A 225 -7.01 -4.09 12.24
CA ILE A 225 -6.19 -5.19 11.74
C ILE A 225 -6.85 -6.54 12.07
N GLN A 226 -7.04 -7.35 11.04
CA GLN A 226 -7.49 -8.72 11.16
C GLN A 226 -6.27 -9.65 11.29
N PRO A 227 -6.23 -10.55 12.29
CA PRO A 227 -5.11 -11.47 12.44
C PRO A 227 -5.07 -12.48 11.29
N LEU A 228 -3.86 -12.88 10.89
CA LEU A 228 -3.70 -13.99 9.97
C LEU A 228 -4.15 -15.29 10.67
N SER A 229 -4.98 -16.05 9.98
CA SER A 229 -5.45 -17.37 10.41
C SER A 229 -5.42 -18.34 9.22
N PRO A 230 -5.23 -19.65 9.50
CA PRO A 230 -5.25 -20.67 8.44
C PRO A 230 -6.62 -20.76 7.75
#